data_14b5354711d49006a013c56de086bc1d
#
_entry.id   14b5354711d49006a013c56de086bc1d
#
_cell.length_a   1.000
_cell.length_b   1.000
_cell.length_c   1.000
_cell.angle_alpha   90.00
_cell.angle_beta   90.00
_cell.angle_gamma   90.00
#
_symmetry.space_group_name_H-M   'P 1'
#
loop_
_entity.id
_entity.type
_entity.pdbx_description
1 polymer ?
#
loop_
_entity_poly.entity_id
_entity_poly.type
_entity_poly.pdbx_seq_one_letter_code
_entity_poly.pdbx_strand_id
1 'polypeptide(L)'
;DVLHNLKTFFGYERFRTYESEPLQERAAQAAVKGKSLLAIFPTGGGKSLTFQLPALMAGHSVHGLTVVISPLQSLMKDQVDNLADRGITDAVTINGMLDPITRSLSIQRVQDGEASLLYISPEMLRSKTIEKILMARHVVRFVIDEAHCFSSWGQDFRVDYLYIGKFIQKYQQKKKCKTPIPVSCFTATAKQKVIQDICDYFKQTLDLNLELFASTASRTNLHYSVIHVENDNDKYLKLRELVAEADCPTIVYVSRTKQTKEVAAKLTRDGYKALPFNGKMEADEKIANQDAFMNDQVHIIVATSAFGMGV
;
A
#
# COMPACT_ATOMS: atom_id res chain seq x y z
N ASP A 1 2.91 12.51 22.70
CA ASP A 1 1.72 13.14 22.11
C ASP A 1 1.78 13.01 20.59
N VAL A 2 0.76 12.35 20.01
CA VAL A 2 0.70 12.10 18.55
C VAL A 2 0.49 13.39 17.76
N LEU A 3 -0.27 14.35 18.29
CA LEU A 3 -0.54 15.61 17.60
C LEU A 3 0.70 16.48 17.48
N HIS A 4 1.48 16.56 18.55
CA HIS A 4 2.77 17.27 18.54
C HIS A 4 3.73 16.67 17.51
N ASN A 5 3.84 15.33 17.49
CA ASN A 5 4.71 14.62 16.53
C ASN A 5 4.18 14.71 15.08
N LEU A 6 2.87 14.76 14.89
CA LEU A 6 2.27 15.00 13.58
C LEU A 6 2.74 16.32 12.99
N LYS A 7 2.73 17.38 13.80
CA LYS A 7 3.23 18.69 13.40
C LYS A 7 4.75 18.68 13.15
N THR A 8 5.50 18.05 14.05
CA THR A 8 6.98 18.00 13.97
C THR A 8 7.46 17.25 12.73
N PHE A 9 6.93 16.06 12.45
CA PHE A 9 7.39 15.23 11.32
C PHE A 9 6.75 15.61 9.98
N PHE A 10 5.47 15.94 9.97
CA PHE A 10 4.69 16.11 8.75
C PHE A 10 4.21 17.54 8.50
N GLY A 11 4.30 18.42 9.48
CA GLY A 11 3.82 19.80 9.35
C GLY A 11 2.30 19.95 9.36
N TYR A 12 1.57 18.92 9.72
CA TYR A 12 0.10 18.95 9.79
C TYR A 12 -0.36 19.40 11.19
N GLU A 13 -1.32 20.31 11.22
CA GLU A 13 -1.90 20.81 12.48
C GLU A 13 -2.93 19.85 13.09
N ARG A 14 -3.52 18.97 12.30
CA ARG A 14 -4.57 18.03 12.72
C ARG A 14 -4.62 16.78 11.86
N PHE A 15 -5.14 15.70 12.44
CA PHE A 15 -5.49 14.49 11.71
C PHE A 15 -6.74 14.69 10.85
N ARG A 16 -6.91 13.84 9.87
CA ARG A 16 -8.17 13.76 9.10
C ARG A 16 -9.26 13.10 9.95
N THR A 17 -10.49 13.51 9.70
CA THR A 17 -11.68 12.85 10.25
C THR A 17 -12.46 12.15 9.14
N TYR A 18 -13.21 11.11 9.50
CA TYR A 18 -14.11 10.40 8.60
C TYR A 18 -15.52 10.54 9.17
N GLU A 19 -16.43 11.20 8.44
CA GLU A 19 -17.78 11.51 8.91
C GLU A 19 -17.78 12.13 10.33
N SER A 20 -16.85 13.06 10.56
CA SER A 20 -16.59 13.71 11.86
C SER A 20 -15.96 12.82 12.95
N GLU A 21 -15.70 11.54 12.65
CA GLU A 21 -15.02 10.63 13.58
C GLU A 21 -13.49 10.76 13.47
N PRO A 22 -12.75 10.91 14.57
CA PRO A 22 -11.30 11.09 14.57
C PRO A 22 -10.56 9.73 14.49
N LEU A 23 -10.94 8.88 13.54
CA LEU A 23 -10.43 7.51 13.44
C LEU A 23 -8.93 7.45 13.15
N GLN A 24 -8.41 8.36 12.32
CA GLN A 24 -6.99 8.40 12.01
C GLN A 24 -6.15 8.70 13.25
N GLU A 25 -6.56 9.69 14.05
CA GLU A 25 -5.89 10.02 15.31
C GLU A 25 -5.98 8.90 16.34
N ARG A 26 -7.18 8.33 16.50
CA ARG A 26 -7.42 7.23 17.45
C ARG A 26 -6.60 5.98 17.09
N ALA A 27 -6.51 5.63 15.82
CA ALA A 27 -5.68 4.52 15.36
C ALA A 27 -4.18 4.76 15.60
N ALA A 28 -3.70 5.97 15.32
CA ALA A 28 -2.32 6.36 15.61
C ALA A 28 -2.03 6.32 17.14
N GLN A 29 -2.94 6.82 17.97
CA GLN A 29 -2.83 6.76 19.44
C GLN A 29 -2.81 5.31 19.93
N ALA A 30 -3.65 4.43 19.39
CA ALA A 30 -3.68 3.01 19.74
C ALA A 30 -2.34 2.33 19.40
N ALA A 31 -1.77 2.64 18.24
CA ALA A 31 -0.46 2.14 17.85
C ALA A 31 0.64 2.60 18.81
N VAL A 32 0.68 3.88 19.17
CA VAL A 32 1.67 4.44 20.13
C VAL A 32 1.54 3.79 21.51
N LYS A 33 0.34 3.42 21.91
CA LYS A 33 0.08 2.69 23.17
C LYS A 33 0.43 1.19 23.11
N GLY A 34 0.98 0.71 22.01
CA GLY A 34 1.37 -0.69 21.84
C GLY A 34 0.23 -1.65 21.51
N LYS A 35 -0.94 -1.15 21.10
CA LYS A 35 -2.08 -1.99 20.73
C LYS A 35 -1.96 -2.51 19.31
N SER A 36 -2.46 -3.72 19.08
CA SER A 36 -2.70 -4.26 17.74
C SER A 36 -4.03 -3.76 17.21
N LEU A 37 -4.10 -3.48 15.90
CA LEU A 37 -5.28 -2.85 15.30
C LEU A 37 -5.54 -3.31 13.86
N LEU A 38 -6.79 -3.15 13.44
CA LEU A 38 -7.23 -3.24 12.05
C LEU A 38 -7.93 -1.93 11.70
N ALA A 39 -7.35 -1.20 10.77
CA ALA A 39 -7.90 0.07 10.28
C ALA A 39 -8.47 -0.11 8.87
N ILE A 40 -9.73 0.24 8.70
CA ILE A 40 -10.44 0.20 7.43
C ILE A 40 -10.74 1.63 7.02
N PHE A 41 -9.86 2.15 6.17
CA PHE A 41 -9.97 3.51 5.65
C PHE A 41 -10.10 3.48 4.13
N PRO A 42 -10.88 4.39 3.54
CA PRO A 42 -11.04 4.45 2.10
C PRO A 42 -9.68 4.72 1.41
N THR A 43 -9.56 4.31 0.14
CA THR A 43 -8.41 4.63 -0.68
C THR A 43 -8.19 6.16 -0.70
N GLY A 44 -6.94 6.60 -0.50
CA GLY A 44 -6.63 8.02 -0.34
C GLY A 44 -7.01 8.62 1.02
N GLY A 45 -7.47 7.80 1.97
CA GLY A 45 -7.90 8.23 3.30
C GLY A 45 -6.80 8.53 4.31
N GLY A 46 -5.52 8.50 3.90
CA GLY A 46 -4.40 8.79 4.81
C GLY A 46 -3.95 7.61 5.66
N LYS A 47 -4.11 6.37 5.17
CA LYS A 47 -3.64 5.14 5.84
C LYS A 47 -2.16 5.20 6.20
N SER A 48 -1.32 5.64 5.25
CA SER A 48 0.13 5.65 5.41
C SER A 48 0.58 6.48 6.61
N LEU A 49 0.02 7.66 6.79
CA LEU A 49 0.33 8.52 7.93
C LEU A 49 0.06 7.84 9.27
N THR A 50 -1.00 7.06 9.34
CA THR A 50 -1.45 6.37 10.56
C THR A 50 -0.41 5.38 11.10
N PHE A 51 0.41 4.77 10.23
CA PHE A 51 1.49 3.89 10.67
C PHE A 51 2.88 4.53 10.58
N GLN A 52 3.09 5.48 9.66
CA GLN A 52 4.37 6.17 9.54
C GLN A 52 4.68 7.03 10.77
N LEU A 53 3.69 7.74 11.29
CA LEU A 53 3.88 8.58 12.47
C LEU A 53 4.28 7.78 13.72
N PRO A 54 3.57 6.72 14.13
CA PRO A 54 4.02 5.88 15.24
C PRO A 54 5.40 5.25 15.02
N ALA A 55 5.72 4.88 13.78
CA ALA A 55 7.01 4.29 13.42
C ALA A 55 8.16 5.29 13.62
N LEU A 56 8.01 6.52 13.17
CA LEU A 56 8.99 7.59 13.37
C LEU A 56 9.15 7.93 14.86
N MET A 57 8.05 7.99 15.60
CA MET A 57 8.08 8.22 17.03
C MET A 57 8.87 7.14 17.77
N ALA A 58 8.63 5.86 17.44
CA ALA A 58 9.36 4.72 18.02
C ALA A 58 10.83 4.69 17.60
N GLY A 59 11.12 5.04 16.35
CA GLY A 59 12.48 5.14 15.84
C GLY A 59 13.30 6.18 16.60
N HIS A 60 12.74 7.36 16.83
CA HIS A 60 13.41 8.46 17.52
C HIS A 60 13.49 8.26 19.05
N SER A 61 12.54 7.56 19.66
CA SER A 61 12.50 7.39 21.12
C SER A 61 13.24 6.15 21.62
N VAL A 62 13.15 5.03 20.91
CA VAL A 62 13.70 3.75 21.36
C VAL A 62 14.52 3.02 20.29
N HIS A 63 14.90 3.69 19.23
CA HIS A 63 15.57 3.10 18.07
C HIS A 63 14.84 1.88 17.49
N GLY A 64 13.50 1.90 17.59
CA GLY A 64 12.65 0.81 17.14
C GLY A 64 12.54 0.77 15.61
N LEU A 65 12.47 -0.43 15.06
CA LEU A 65 12.18 -0.64 13.65
C LEU A 65 10.72 -1.07 13.47
N THR A 66 9.99 -0.40 12.59
CA THR A 66 8.68 -0.82 12.11
C THR A 66 8.84 -1.49 10.75
N VAL A 67 8.40 -2.73 10.62
CA VAL A 67 8.42 -3.49 9.37
C VAL A 67 7.07 -3.35 8.69
N VAL A 68 7.06 -2.78 7.50
CA VAL A 68 5.84 -2.60 6.69
C VAL A 68 5.84 -3.63 5.57
N ILE A 69 4.83 -4.48 5.57
CA ILE A 69 4.64 -5.54 4.57
C ILE A 69 3.57 -5.08 3.61
N SER A 70 3.93 -4.96 2.34
CA SER A 70 3.04 -4.54 1.25
C SER A 70 3.25 -5.42 0.02
N PRO A 71 2.20 -5.72 -0.75
CA PRO A 71 2.33 -6.60 -1.91
C PRO A 71 2.91 -5.90 -3.15
N LEU A 72 3.03 -4.58 -3.13
CA LEU A 72 3.34 -3.76 -4.29
C LEU A 72 4.66 -3.01 -4.13
N GLN A 73 5.65 -3.41 -4.91
CA GLN A 73 7.00 -2.83 -4.86
C GLN A 73 7.03 -1.37 -5.30
N SER A 74 6.27 -1.00 -6.33
CA SER A 74 6.16 0.39 -6.79
C SER A 74 5.60 1.31 -5.71
N LEU A 75 4.54 0.88 -5.02
CA LEU A 75 3.94 1.64 -3.93
C LEU A 75 4.89 1.83 -2.76
N MET A 76 5.68 0.81 -2.42
CA MET A 76 6.69 0.91 -1.36
C MET A 76 7.75 1.94 -1.69
N LYS A 77 8.23 1.93 -2.93
CA LYS A 77 9.19 2.92 -3.42
C LYS A 77 8.60 4.34 -3.35
N ASP A 78 7.39 4.53 -3.84
CA ASP A 78 6.71 5.82 -3.82
C ASP A 78 6.55 6.35 -2.39
N GLN A 79 6.23 5.49 -1.43
CA GLN A 79 6.11 5.90 -0.03
C GLN A 79 7.46 6.34 0.57
N VAL A 80 8.54 5.62 0.27
CA VAL A 80 9.89 5.99 0.70
C VAL A 80 10.31 7.31 0.07
N ASP A 81 10.09 7.48 -1.23
CA ASP A 81 10.41 8.70 -1.97
C ASP A 81 9.62 9.91 -1.45
N ASN A 82 8.31 9.74 -1.21
CA ASN A 82 7.44 10.79 -0.66
C ASN A 82 7.87 11.25 0.75
N LEU A 83 8.37 10.34 1.57
CA LEU A 83 8.94 10.69 2.87
C LEU A 83 10.26 11.45 2.71
N ALA A 84 11.12 11.01 1.81
CA ALA A 84 12.40 11.66 1.51
C ALA A 84 12.19 13.10 0.99
N ASP A 85 11.20 13.33 0.14
CA ASP A 85 10.83 14.67 -0.36
C ASP A 85 10.39 15.63 0.76
N ARG A 86 9.95 15.09 1.88
CA ARG A 86 9.61 15.83 3.11
C ARG A 86 10.80 15.96 4.08
N GLY A 87 11.99 15.50 3.69
CA GLY A 87 13.17 15.48 4.55
C GLY A 87 13.19 14.33 5.56
N ILE A 88 12.30 13.35 5.44
CA ILE A 88 12.26 12.15 6.29
C ILE A 88 12.99 11.02 5.57
N THR A 89 14.22 10.76 5.99
CA THR A 89 15.11 9.77 5.37
C THR A 89 15.20 8.45 6.16
N ASP A 90 14.38 8.27 7.16
CA ASP A 90 14.34 7.12 8.08
C ASP A 90 13.70 5.86 7.48
N ALA A 91 13.19 5.95 6.26
CA ALA A 91 12.51 4.85 5.58
C ALA A 91 13.36 4.26 4.47
N VAL A 92 13.40 2.94 4.41
CA VAL A 92 14.05 2.19 3.33
C VAL A 92 13.12 1.11 2.79
N THR A 93 13.32 0.72 1.53
CA THR A 93 12.70 -0.47 0.95
C THR A 93 13.78 -1.43 0.48
N ILE A 94 13.53 -2.73 0.66
CA ILE A 94 14.38 -3.79 0.14
C ILE A 94 13.50 -4.70 -0.70
N ASN A 95 13.80 -4.79 -1.99
CA ASN A 95 13.06 -5.63 -2.93
C ASN A 95 13.98 -6.15 -4.05
N GLY A 96 13.46 -7.07 -4.86
CA GLY A 96 14.21 -7.69 -5.94
C GLY A 96 14.49 -6.80 -7.17
N MET A 97 13.88 -5.60 -7.22
CA MET A 97 14.06 -4.65 -8.33
C MET A 97 15.23 -3.68 -8.08
N LEU A 98 15.76 -3.62 -6.87
CA LEU A 98 16.90 -2.78 -6.56
C LEU A 98 18.18 -3.34 -7.19
N ASP A 99 19.00 -2.44 -7.75
CA ASP A 99 20.36 -2.80 -8.14
C ASP A 99 21.18 -3.26 -6.91
N PRO A 100 22.24 -4.07 -7.11
CA PRO A 100 22.99 -4.64 -5.99
C PRO A 100 23.60 -3.61 -5.04
N ILE A 101 24.02 -2.45 -5.54
CA ILE A 101 24.63 -1.38 -4.73
C ILE A 101 23.58 -0.73 -3.85
N THR A 102 22.47 -0.29 -4.43
CA THR A 102 21.34 0.31 -3.70
C THR A 102 20.78 -0.66 -2.67
N ARG A 103 20.66 -1.95 -3.03
CA ARG A 103 20.22 -3.00 -2.10
C ARG A 103 21.17 -3.14 -0.91
N SER A 104 22.48 -3.19 -1.14
CA SER A 104 23.48 -3.28 -0.07
C SER A 104 23.45 -2.07 0.85
N LEU A 105 23.30 -0.86 0.31
CA LEU A 105 23.18 0.37 1.10
C LEU A 105 21.92 0.36 1.95
N SER A 106 20.77 -0.07 1.41
CA SER A 106 19.52 -0.18 2.15
C SER A 106 19.63 -1.20 3.29
N ILE A 107 20.25 -2.35 3.04
CA ILE A 107 20.52 -3.37 4.08
C ILE A 107 21.39 -2.77 5.20
N GLN A 108 22.47 -2.08 4.84
CA GLN A 108 23.37 -1.47 5.79
C GLN A 108 22.64 -0.43 6.67
N ARG A 109 21.83 0.45 6.07
CA ARG A 109 21.06 1.46 6.80
C ARG A 109 20.11 0.85 7.83
N VAL A 110 19.52 -0.30 7.53
CA VAL A 110 18.70 -1.04 8.51
C VAL A 110 19.58 -1.61 9.63
N GLN A 111 20.70 -2.25 9.28
CA GLN A 111 21.62 -2.86 10.26
C GLN A 111 22.23 -1.82 11.20
N ASP A 112 22.60 -0.65 10.67
CA ASP A 112 23.26 0.41 11.44
C ASP A 112 22.28 1.23 12.30
N GLY A 113 20.98 0.94 12.21
CA GLY A 113 19.96 1.61 13.04
C GLY A 113 19.48 2.96 12.49
N GLU A 114 19.87 3.33 11.27
CA GLU A 114 19.44 4.58 10.64
C GLU A 114 17.97 4.53 10.19
N ALA A 115 17.48 3.34 9.82
CA ALA A 115 16.10 3.18 9.38
C ALA A 115 15.15 2.95 10.55
N SER A 116 14.03 3.67 10.56
CA SER A 116 12.88 3.48 11.46
C SER A 116 11.74 2.71 10.79
N LEU A 117 11.68 2.73 9.46
CA LEU A 117 10.71 1.98 8.64
C LEU A 117 11.45 1.15 7.59
N LEU A 118 11.08 -0.12 7.52
CA LEU A 118 11.51 -1.04 6.48
C LEU A 118 10.29 -1.55 5.71
N TYR A 119 10.21 -1.21 4.42
CA TYR A 119 9.18 -1.70 3.51
C TYR A 119 9.69 -2.94 2.77
N ILE A 120 8.95 -4.03 2.88
CA ILE A 120 9.24 -5.30 2.19
C ILE A 120 7.96 -5.94 1.66
N SER A 121 8.10 -6.79 0.64
CA SER A 121 7.03 -7.67 0.20
C SER A 121 6.93 -8.91 1.12
N PRO A 122 5.76 -9.58 1.18
CA PRO A 122 5.59 -10.76 2.05
C PRO A 122 6.55 -11.90 1.71
N GLU A 123 6.92 -12.08 0.43
CA GLU A 123 7.86 -13.11 -0.02
C GLU A 123 9.26 -12.92 0.57
N MET A 124 9.66 -11.67 0.82
CA MET A 124 10.97 -11.33 1.40
C MET A 124 11.15 -11.84 2.83
N LEU A 125 10.09 -12.17 3.54
CA LEU A 125 10.17 -12.78 4.87
C LEU A 125 10.82 -14.17 4.86
N ARG A 126 10.88 -14.83 3.70
CA ARG A 126 11.60 -16.11 3.53
C ARG A 126 13.09 -15.93 3.27
N SER A 127 13.55 -14.71 3.03
CA SER A 127 14.97 -14.41 2.81
C SER A 127 15.76 -14.50 4.12
N LYS A 128 16.83 -15.29 4.11
CA LYS A 128 17.75 -15.36 5.26
C LYS A 128 18.44 -14.02 5.54
N THR A 129 18.66 -13.22 4.52
CA THR A 129 19.23 -11.87 4.68
C THR A 129 18.27 -10.98 5.45
N ILE A 130 16.98 -10.96 5.10
CA ILE A 130 15.96 -10.20 5.82
C ILE A 130 15.82 -10.71 7.26
N GLU A 131 15.76 -12.02 7.47
CA GLU A 131 15.71 -12.57 8.82
C GLU A 131 16.89 -12.10 9.67
N LYS A 132 18.11 -12.17 9.14
CA LYS A 132 19.33 -11.72 9.82
C LYS A 132 19.30 -10.23 10.17
N ILE A 133 18.83 -9.39 9.25
CA ILE A 133 18.71 -7.94 9.47
C ILE A 133 17.73 -7.67 10.61
N LEU A 134 16.56 -8.31 10.59
CA LEU A 134 15.52 -8.12 11.60
C LEU A 134 15.96 -8.65 12.97
N MET A 135 16.73 -9.74 13.00
CA MET A 135 17.31 -10.25 14.25
C MET A 135 18.31 -9.28 14.89
N ALA A 136 18.97 -8.45 14.11
CA ALA A 136 19.91 -7.42 14.61
C ALA A 136 19.19 -6.15 15.12
N ARG A 137 17.90 -6.00 14.88
CA ARG A 137 17.13 -4.81 15.24
C ARG A 137 16.05 -5.11 16.27
N HIS A 138 15.64 -4.08 16.98
CA HIS A 138 14.47 -4.09 17.84
C HIS A 138 13.22 -3.77 17.03
N VAL A 139 12.51 -4.80 16.55
CA VAL A 139 11.25 -4.63 15.83
C VAL A 139 10.13 -4.33 16.82
N VAL A 140 9.55 -3.15 16.73
CA VAL A 140 8.51 -2.66 17.65
C VAL A 140 7.10 -2.91 17.12
N ARG A 141 6.94 -3.12 15.82
CA ARG A 141 5.64 -3.32 15.17
C ARG A 141 5.81 -3.92 13.77
N PHE A 142 4.87 -4.77 13.40
CA PHE A 142 4.63 -5.16 12.02
C PHE A 142 3.38 -4.43 11.51
N VAL A 143 3.52 -3.75 10.39
CA VAL A 143 2.42 -3.12 9.66
C VAL A 143 2.13 -3.96 8.42
N ILE A 144 0.88 -4.30 8.20
CA ILE A 144 0.46 -5.13 7.09
C ILE A 144 -0.54 -4.35 6.26
N ASP A 145 -0.07 -3.86 5.12
CA ASP A 145 -0.90 -3.16 4.15
C ASP A 145 -1.65 -4.17 3.27
N GLU A 146 -2.75 -3.74 2.70
CA GLU A 146 -3.62 -4.60 1.89
C GLU A 146 -4.01 -5.91 2.60
N ALA A 147 -4.39 -5.80 3.87
CA ALA A 147 -4.67 -6.97 4.73
C ALA A 147 -5.82 -7.86 4.24
N HIS A 148 -6.65 -7.38 3.29
CA HIS A 148 -7.64 -8.22 2.60
C HIS A 148 -7.00 -9.41 1.87
N CYS A 149 -5.69 -9.36 1.59
CA CYS A 149 -4.96 -10.48 0.98
C CYS A 149 -4.90 -11.73 1.87
N PHE A 150 -5.21 -11.65 3.16
CA PHE A 150 -5.38 -12.82 4.04
C PHE A 150 -6.63 -13.62 3.75
N SER A 151 -7.64 -13.01 3.12
CA SER A 151 -8.94 -13.63 2.91
C SER A 151 -9.12 -14.11 1.48
N SER A 152 -9.54 -15.35 1.30
CA SER A 152 -9.96 -15.88 0.01
C SER A 152 -11.25 -15.21 -0.53
N TRP A 153 -11.98 -14.52 0.32
CA TRP A 153 -13.15 -13.70 -0.02
C TRP A 153 -12.78 -12.25 -0.39
N GLY A 154 -11.49 -11.90 -0.24
CA GLY A 154 -10.94 -10.65 -0.70
C GLY A 154 -10.71 -10.67 -2.21
N GLN A 155 -10.46 -9.48 -2.79
CA GLN A 155 -10.24 -9.35 -4.24
C GLN A 155 -8.87 -9.86 -4.71
N ASP A 156 -7.90 -9.98 -3.81
CA ASP A 156 -6.51 -10.33 -4.14
C ASP A 156 -5.91 -11.22 -3.04
N PHE A 157 -6.46 -12.43 -2.90
CA PHE A 157 -5.91 -13.41 -1.95
C PHE A 157 -4.48 -13.81 -2.34
N ARG A 158 -3.56 -13.74 -1.37
CA ARG A 158 -2.15 -14.10 -1.56
C ARG A 158 -1.68 -15.09 -0.51
N VAL A 159 -1.22 -16.25 -0.95
CA VAL A 159 -0.72 -17.33 -0.08
C VAL A 159 0.43 -16.86 0.80
N ASP A 160 1.29 -15.97 0.30
CA ASP A 160 2.42 -15.45 1.06
C ASP A 160 2.02 -14.66 2.31
N TYR A 161 0.82 -14.09 2.35
CA TYR A 161 0.27 -13.45 3.54
C TYR A 161 0.07 -14.43 4.69
N LEU A 162 -0.26 -15.69 4.41
CA LEU A 162 -0.45 -16.72 5.44
C LEU A 162 0.85 -17.10 6.14
N TYR A 163 2.00 -16.77 5.58
CA TYR A 163 3.30 -16.99 6.20
C TYR A 163 3.68 -15.90 7.22
N ILE A 164 3.09 -14.71 7.12
CA ILE A 164 3.45 -13.54 7.95
C ILE A 164 3.37 -13.87 9.46
N GLY A 165 2.27 -14.44 9.91
CA GLY A 165 2.08 -14.77 11.31
C GLY A 165 3.08 -15.82 11.80
N LYS A 166 3.39 -16.81 10.99
CA LYS A 166 4.39 -17.83 11.30
C LYS A 166 5.79 -17.22 11.40
N PHE A 167 6.13 -16.29 10.54
CA PHE A 167 7.39 -15.55 10.63
C PHE A 167 7.48 -14.75 11.93
N ILE A 168 6.43 -13.98 12.27
CA ILE A 168 6.39 -13.18 13.50
C ILE A 168 6.53 -14.08 14.74
N GLN A 169 5.84 -15.21 14.77
CA GLN A 169 5.93 -16.18 15.86
C GLN A 169 7.37 -16.68 16.04
N LYS A 170 8.02 -17.09 14.96
CA LYS A 170 9.43 -17.54 14.99
C LYS A 170 10.37 -16.43 15.43
N TYR A 171 10.16 -15.22 14.92
CA TYR A 171 10.96 -14.05 15.30
C TYR A 171 10.85 -13.78 16.81
N GLN A 172 9.64 -13.76 17.36
CA GLN A 172 9.40 -13.56 18.79
C GLN A 172 10.08 -14.63 19.65
N GLN A 173 10.03 -15.89 19.23
CA GLN A 173 10.69 -16.99 19.91
C GLN A 173 12.21 -16.82 19.91
N LYS A 174 12.81 -16.55 18.77
CA LYS A 174 14.27 -16.34 18.63
C LYS A 174 14.77 -15.13 19.41
N LYS A 175 14.02 -14.04 19.41
CA LYS A 175 14.32 -12.81 20.17
C LYS A 175 13.97 -12.93 21.64
N LYS A 176 13.32 -14.00 22.07
CA LYS A 176 12.83 -14.20 23.45
C LYS A 176 11.98 -13.00 23.92
N CYS A 177 11.09 -12.54 23.06
CA CYS A 177 10.21 -11.43 23.38
C CYS A 177 9.32 -11.77 24.58
N LYS A 178 9.30 -10.89 25.60
CA LYS A 178 8.47 -11.07 26.80
C LYS A 178 7.00 -10.80 26.54
N THR A 179 6.72 -9.91 25.59
CA THR A 179 5.37 -9.53 25.15
C THR A 179 5.26 -9.68 23.64
N PRO A 180 4.07 -10.00 23.11
CA PRO A 180 3.85 -10.06 21.68
C PRO A 180 4.16 -8.73 20.99
N ILE A 181 4.77 -8.79 19.80
CA ILE A 181 4.98 -7.61 18.97
C ILE A 181 3.62 -7.19 18.39
N PRO A 182 3.18 -5.94 18.58
CA PRO A 182 1.90 -5.48 18.05
C PRO A 182 1.91 -5.45 16.55
N VAL A 183 0.71 -5.63 15.96
CA VAL A 183 0.45 -5.65 14.52
C VAL A 183 -0.58 -4.60 14.18
N SER A 184 -0.34 -3.84 13.11
CA SER A 184 -1.29 -2.91 12.52
C SER A 184 -1.65 -3.38 11.11
N CYS A 185 -2.91 -3.71 10.89
CA CYS A 185 -3.43 -4.12 9.58
C CYS A 185 -4.23 -2.98 8.96
N PHE A 186 -4.07 -2.79 7.65
CA PHE A 186 -4.76 -1.76 6.87
C PHE A 186 -5.40 -2.36 5.63
N THR A 187 -6.64 -1.99 5.37
CA THR A 187 -7.33 -2.34 4.13
C THR A 187 -8.39 -1.29 3.80
N ALA A 188 -8.76 -1.19 2.54
CA ALA A 188 -9.87 -0.36 2.10
C ALA A 188 -11.21 -1.12 2.06
N THR A 189 -11.21 -2.45 2.21
CA THR A 189 -12.44 -3.26 2.15
C THR A 189 -13.12 -3.39 3.50
N ALA A 190 -14.42 -3.11 3.52
CA ALA A 190 -15.28 -3.25 4.70
C ALA A 190 -16.15 -4.53 4.67
N LYS A 191 -15.86 -5.49 3.78
CA LYS A 191 -16.61 -6.75 3.73
C LYS A 191 -16.46 -7.51 5.05
N GLN A 192 -17.57 -7.81 5.70
CA GLN A 192 -17.60 -8.44 7.03
C GLN A 192 -16.79 -9.74 7.09
N LYS A 193 -16.91 -10.58 6.06
CA LYS A 193 -16.17 -11.84 5.99
C LYS A 193 -14.65 -11.64 5.92
N VAL A 194 -14.20 -10.64 5.20
CA VAL A 194 -12.77 -10.29 5.11
C VAL A 194 -12.24 -9.80 6.46
N ILE A 195 -12.99 -8.93 7.13
CA ILE A 195 -12.66 -8.43 8.48
C ILE A 195 -12.53 -9.60 9.46
N GLN A 196 -13.49 -10.51 9.43
CA GLN A 196 -13.50 -11.71 10.30
C GLN A 196 -12.28 -12.59 10.04
N ASP A 197 -11.98 -12.87 8.77
CA ASP A 197 -10.82 -13.70 8.40
C ASP A 197 -9.50 -13.09 8.88
N ILE A 198 -9.32 -11.77 8.78
CA ILE A 198 -8.13 -11.07 9.29
C ILE A 198 -8.02 -11.21 10.81
N CYS A 199 -9.09 -10.91 11.52
CA CYS A 199 -9.12 -10.98 12.99
C CYS A 199 -8.89 -12.40 13.49
N ASP A 200 -9.52 -13.41 12.86
CA ASP A 200 -9.36 -14.82 13.21
C ASP A 200 -7.93 -15.30 12.97
N TYR A 201 -7.33 -14.89 11.85
CA TYR A 201 -5.94 -15.24 11.53
C TYR A 201 -4.97 -14.81 12.62
N PHE A 202 -5.02 -13.56 13.05
CA PHE A 202 -4.11 -13.06 14.09
C PHE A 202 -4.44 -13.61 15.48
N LYS A 203 -5.70 -13.88 15.78
CA LYS A 203 -6.10 -14.53 17.01
C LYS A 203 -5.57 -15.96 17.10
N GLN A 204 -5.73 -16.72 16.04
CA GLN A 204 -5.30 -18.13 15.99
C GLN A 204 -3.78 -18.29 15.93
N THR A 205 -3.10 -17.43 15.15
CA THR A 205 -1.66 -17.57 14.89
C THR A 205 -0.79 -16.93 15.96
N LEU A 206 -1.19 -15.77 16.48
CA LEU A 206 -0.36 -14.94 17.38
C LEU A 206 -1.05 -14.61 18.71
N ASP A 207 -2.27 -15.07 18.93
CA ASP A 207 -3.11 -14.69 20.08
C ASP A 207 -3.27 -13.17 20.26
N LEU A 208 -3.39 -12.45 19.13
CA LEU A 208 -3.61 -11.01 19.10
C LEU A 208 -5.08 -10.70 18.87
N ASN A 209 -5.61 -9.77 19.66
CA ASN A 209 -6.91 -9.15 19.43
C ASN A 209 -6.69 -7.80 18.76
N LEU A 210 -7.24 -7.66 17.54
CA LEU A 210 -7.13 -6.42 16.78
C LEU A 210 -8.24 -5.45 17.19
N GLU A 211 -7.87 -4.24 17.60
CA GLU A 211 -8.83 -3.15 17.80
C GLU A 211 -9.28 -2.62 16.43
N LEU A 212 -10.59 -2.56 16.19
CA LEU A 212 -11.13 -2.18 14.89
C LEU A 212 -11.38 -0.67 14.81
N PHE A 213 -10.83 -0.04 13.79
CA PHE A 213 -11.09 1.35 13.39
C PHE A 213 -11.64 1.34 11.97
N ALA A 214 -12.96 1.39 11.82
CA ALA A 214 -13.62 1.29 10.53
C ALA A 214 -14.37 2.57 10.20
N SER A 215 -14.10 3.13 9.01
CA SER A 215 -14.90 4.18 8.41
C SER A 215 -15.96 3.55 7.52
N THR A 216 -17.21 3.97 7.69
CA THR A 216 -18.31 3.65 6.80
C THR A 216 -18.50 4.68 5.70
N ALA A 217 -17.66 5.74 5.72
CA ALA A 217 -17.76 6.85 4.78
C ALA A 217 -17.69 6.38 3.33
N SER A 218 -18.77 6.52 2.62
CA SER A 218 -18.77 6.41 1.18
C SER A 218 -18.10 7.66 0.59
N ARG A 219 -17.39 7.48 -0.52
CA ARG A 219 -16.74 8.61 -1.20
C ARG A 219 -17.79 9.40 -1.98
N THR A 220 -18.33 10.45 -1.37
CA THR A 220 -19.40 11.29 -1.96
C THR A 220 -18.95 12.06 -3.21
N ASN A 221 -17.65 12.16 -3.42
CA ASN A 221 -17.07 12.79 -4.62
C ASN A 221 -16.90 11.83 -5.81
N LEU A 222 -17.28 10.55 -5.67
CA LEU A 222 -17.27 9.57 -6.76
C LEU A 222 -18.69 9.37 -7.28
N HIS A 223 -18.83 9.47 -8.60
CA HIS A 223 -20.07 9.22 -9.31
C HIS A 223 -19.93 7.95 -10.15
N TYR A 224 -20.86 7.04 -9.97
CA TYR A 224 -20.88 5.75 -10.68
C TYR A 224 -22.03 5.75 -11.68
N SER A 225 -21.77 5.31 -12.89
CA SER A 225 -22.78 5.08 -13.90
C SER A 225 -22.57 3.77 -14.63
N VAL A 226 -23.64 3.15 -15.09
CA VAL A 226 -23.62 1.94 -15.92
C VAL A 226 -24.26 2.28 -17.25
N ILE A 227 -23.52 2.03 -18.33
CA ILE A 227 -23.98 2.29 -19.69
C ILE A 227 -24.12 0.95 -20.39
N HIS A 228 -25.33 0.62 -20.80
CA HIS A 228 -25.60 -0.59 -21.58
C HIS A 228 -25.31 -0.34 -23.06
N VAL A 229 -24.61 -1.25 -23.68
CA VAL A 229 -24.26 -1.23 -25.10
C VAL A 229 -24.54 -2.61 -25.71
N GLU A 230 -24.86 -2.65 -27.01
CA GLU A 230 -25.30 -3.89 -27.66
C GLU A 230 -24.12 -4.76 -28.15
N ASN A 231 -23.00 -4.12 -28.50
CA ASN A 231 -21.84 -4.81 -29.07
C ASN A 231 -20.53 -4.04 -28.78
N ASP A 232 -19.40 -4.62 -29.15
CA ASP A 232 -18.08 -4.04 -28.93
C ASP A 232 -17.83 -2.75 -29.73
N ASN A 233 -18.48 -2.59 -30.90
CA ASN A 233 -18.36 -1.37 -31.68
C ASN A 233 -19.06 -0.20 -30.98
N ASP A 234 -20.29 -0.42 -30.52
CA ASP A 234 -21.05 0.58 -29.76
C ASP A 234 -20.34 0.93 -28.45
N LYS A 235 -19.73 -0.08 -27.81
CA LYS A 235 -18.89 0.12 -26.64
C LYS A 235 -17.72 1.06 -26.91
N TYR A 236 -17.01 0.86 -28.02
CA TYR A 236 -15.90 1.74 -28.40
C TYR A 236 -16.37 3.17 -28.76
N LEU A 237 -17.48 3.31 -29.49
CA LEU A 237 -18.05 4.61 -29.81
C LEU A 237 -18.43 5.37 -28.54
N LYS A 238 -19.04 4.68 -27.56
CA LYS A 238 -19.38 5.28 -26.28
C LYS A 238 -18.16 5.67 -25.45
N LEU A 239 -17.12 4.83 -25.44
CA LEU A 239 -15.84 5.17 -24.83
C LEU A 239 -15.26 6.46 -25.44
N ARG A 240 -15.28 6.57 -26.76
CA ARG A 240 -14.76 7.74 -27.47
C ARG A 240 -15.54 9.02 -27.14
N GLU A 241 -16.87 8.94 -27.00
CA GLU A 241 -17.69 10.06 -26.53
C GLU A 241 -17.27 10.51 -25.12
N LEU A 242 -17.17 9.57 -24.19
CA LEU A 242 -16.77 9.86 -22.82
C LEU A 242 -15.37 10.48 -22.73
N VAL A 243 -14.43 9.97 -23.51
CA VAL A 243 -13.06 10.50 -23.56
C VAL A 243 -13.04 11.91 -24.16
N ALA A 244 -13.88 12.19 -25.17
CA ALA A 244 -13.98 13.50 -25.79
C ALA A 244 -14.58 14.55 -24.84
N GLU A 245 -15.49 14.14 -23.94
CA GLU A 245 -16.11 15.00 -22.93
C GLU A 245 -15.23 15.19 -21.69
N ALA A 246 -14.31 14.25 -21.43
CA ALA A 246 -13.45 14.28 -20.26
C ALA A 246 -12.29 15.26 -20.44
N ASP A 247 -12.30 16.32 -19.64
CA ASP A 247 -11.19 17.30 -19.55
C ASP A 247 -10.30 16.95 -18.33
N CYS A 248 -9.93 15.68 -18.21
CA CYS A 248 -9.13 15.17 -17.10
C CYS A 248 -8.37 13.89 -17.49
N PRO A 249 -7.30 13.53 -16.76
CA PRO A 249 -6.65 12.24 -16.93
C PRO A 249 -7.64 11.10 -16.78
N THR A 250 -7.63 10.16 -17.72
CA THR A 250 -8.61 9.08 -17.82
C THR A 250 -7.93 7.72 -17.84
N ILE A 251 -8.43 6.80 -17.02
CA ILE A 251 -8.01 5.40 -17.02
C ILE A 251 -9.13 4.55 -17.60
N VAL A 252 -8.80 3.78 -18.63
CA VAL A 252 -9.71 2.83 -19.27
C VAL A 252 -9.31 1.42 -18.87
N TYR A 253 -10.10 0.78 -18.01
CA TYR A 253 -9.83 -0.60 -17.61
C TYR A 253 -10.43 -1.60 -18.59
N VAL A 254 -9.63 -2.57 -19.00
CA VAL A 254 -10.03 -3.69 -19.86
C VAL A 254 -9.64 -5.03 -19.23
N SER A 255 -10.36 -6.08 -19.59
CA SER A 255 -10.18 -7.40 -18.95
C SER A 255 -9.00 -8.21 -19.49
N ARG A 256 -8.51 -7.91 -20.70
CA ARG A 256 -7.46 -8.69 -21.37
C ARG A 256 -6.27 -7.83 -21.74
N THR A 257 -5.06 -8.40 -21.59
CA THR A 257 -3.81 -7.71 -21.95
C THR A 257 -3.76 -7.24 -23.41
N LYS A 258 -4.30 -8.06 -24.35
CA LYS A 258 -4.38 -7.70 -25.75
C LYS A 258 -5.23 -6.44 -26.00
N GLN A 259 -6.35 -6.32 -25.29
CA GLN A 259 -7.25 -5.18 -25.42
C GLN A 259 -6.60 -3.87 -24.99
N THR A 260 -5.61 -3.86 -24.08
CA THR A 260 -4.90 -2.64 -23.69
C THR A 260 -4.23 -1.99 -24.89
N LYS A 261 -3.55 -2.77 -25.72
CA LYS A 261 -2.86 -2.32 -26.93
C LYS A 261 -3.85 -1.95 -28.05
N GLU A 262 -4.87 -2.78 -28.25
CA GLU A 262 -5.88 -2.57 -29.30
C GLU A 262 -6.69 -1.29 -29.09
N VAL A 263 -7.19 -1.07 -27.86
CA VAL A 263 -7.99 0.12 -27.55
C VAL A 263 -7.13 1.37 -27.53
N ALA A 264 -5.91 1.32 -26.98
CA ALA A 264 -4.98 2.43 -27.02
C ALA A 264 -4.63 2.84 -28.46
N ALA A 265 -4.39 1.86 -29.34
CA ALA A 265 -4.12 2.12 -30.76
C ALA A 265 -5.32 2.73 -31.49
N LYS A 266 -6.55 2.27 -31.20
CA LYS A 266 -7.78 2.85 -31.78
C LYS A 266 -7.97 4.30 -31.34
N LEU A 267 -7.81 4.59 -30.05
CA LEU A 267 -7.91 5.96 -29.53
C LEU A 267 -6.84 6.87 -30.12
N THR A 268 -5.61 6.40 -30.24
CA THR A 268 -4.52 7.18 -30.86
C THR A 268 -4.80 7.49 -32.32
N ARG A 269 -5.34 6.54 -33.07
CA ARG A 269 -5.75 6.73 -34.46
C ARG A 269 -6.88 7.75 -34.61
N ASP A 270 -7.77 7.80 -33.61
CA ASP A 270 -8.89 8.77 -33.57
C ASP A 270 -8.46 10.14 -33.01
N GLY A 271 -7.17 10.36 -32.77
CA GLY A 271 -6.59 11.65 -32.37
C GLY A 271 -6.40 11.86 -30.87
N TYR A 272 -6.61 10.83 -30.03
CA TYR A 272 -6.39 10.89 -28.59
C TYR A 272 -5.02 10.34 -28.22
N LYS A 273 -4.34 10.99 -27.28
CA LYS A 273 -3.07 10.47 -26.74
C LYS A 273 -3.36 9.39 -25.72
N ALA A 274 -3.20 8.12 -26.10
CA ALA A 274 -3.45 6.97 -25.24
C ALA A 274 -2.28 5.99 -25.28
N LEU A 275 -1.91 5.44 -24.13
CA LEU A 275 -0.87 4.42 -23.99
C LEU A 275 -1.42 3.17 -23.26
N PRO A 276 -0.93 1.97 -23.60
CA PRO A 276 -1.30 0.74 -22.92
C PRO A 276 -0.51 0.54 -21.65
N PHE A 277 -1.10 -0.20 -20.68
CA PHE A 277 -0.41 -0.71 -19.50
C PHE A 277 -0.95 -2.08 -19.10
N ASN A 278 -0.08 -3.08 -19.04
CA ASN A 278 -0.46 -4.42 -18.58
C ASN A 278 0.74 -5.18 -18.02
N GLY A 279 0.47 -6.27 -17.28
CA GLY A 279 1.49 -7.06 -16.59
C GLY A 279 2.50 -7.79 -17.49
N LYS A 280 2.18 -7.97 -18.79
CA LYS A 280 3.03 -8.69 -19.76
C LYS A 280 3.99 -7.77 -20.53
N MET A 281 3.86 -6.45 -20.34
CA MET A 281 4.79 -5.49 -20.97
C MET A 281 6.17 -5.55 -20.30
N GLU A 282 7.20 -5.19 -21.04
CA GLU A 282 8.55 -5.03 -20.51
C GLU A 282 8.59 -3.94 -19.42
N ALA A 283 9.49 -4.11 -18.45
CA ALA A 283 9.56 -3.22 -17.29
C ALA A 283 9.79 -1.75 -17.69
N ASP A 284 10.71 -1.52 -18.62
CA ASP A 284 11.05 -0.16 -19.08
C ASP A 284 9.86 0.50 -19.81
N GLU A 285 9.11 -0.27 -20.62
CA GLU A 285 7.90 0.23 -21.29
C GLU A 285 6.80 0.58 -20.29
N LYS A 286 6.60 -0.24 -19.25
CA LYS A 286 5.64 0.06 -18.18
C LYS A 286 5.98 1.36 -17.46
N ILE A 287 7.24 1.52 -17.07
CA ILE A 287 7.71 2.72 -16.38
C ILE A 287 7.52 3.94 -17.27
N ALA A 288 7.95 3.87 -18.53
CA ALA A 288 7.81 4.97 -19.48
C ALA A 288 6.35 5.38 -19.71
N ASN A 289 5.43 4.42 -19.86
CA ASN A 289 4.01 4.69 -20.06
C ASN A 289 3.34 5.24 -18.80
N GLN A 290 3.70 4.73 -17.63
CA GLN A 290 3.23 5.27 -16.36
C GLN A 290 3.72 6.71 -16.15
N ASP A 291 4.99 6.97 -16.34
CA ASP A 291 5.59 8.29 -16.18
C ASP A 291 4.98 9.30 -17.15
N ALA A 292 4.73 8.90 -18.41
CA ALA A 292 4.08 9.74 -19.40
C ALA A 292 2.66 10.14 -18.96
N PHE A 293 1.91 9.22 -18.35
CA PHE A 293 0.57 9.51 -17.81
C PHE A 293 0.64 10.38 -16.55
N MET A 294 1.55 10.06 -15.62
CA MET A 294 1.70 10.83 -14.37
C MET A 294 2.21 12.25 -14.59
N ASN A 295 2.97 12.50 -15.65
CA ASN A 295 3.50 13.81 -16.01
C ASN A 295 2.66 14.55 -17.06
N ASP A 296 1.40 14.19 -17.26
CA ASP A 296 0.45 14.81 -18.20
C ASP A 296 0.91 14.84 -19.67
N GLN A 297 1.86 13.98 -20.04
CA GLN A 297 2.31 13.85 -21.43
C GLN A 297 1.29 13.08 -22.28
N VAL A 298 0.55 12.16 -21.66
CA VAL A 298 -0.63 11.48 -22.19
C VAL A 298 -1.79 11.58 -21.20
N HIS A 299 -3.00 11.77 -21.74
CA HIS A 299 -4.20 11.93 -20.92
C HIS A 299 -4.98 10.63 -20.70
N ILE A 300 -4.68 9.57 -21.46
CA ILE A 300 -5.41 8.32 -21.40
C ILE A 300 -4.42 7.17 -21.23
N ILE A 301 -4.68 6.32 -20.23
CA ILE A 301 -4.03 5.03 -20.11
C ILE A 301 -5.07 3.92 -20.21
N VAL A 302 -4.80 2.93 -21.06
CA VAL A 302 -5.65 1.75 -21.23
C VAL A 302 -4.98 0.58 -20.52
N ALA A 303 -5.57 0.12 -19.46
CA ALA A 303 -4.89 -0.78 -18.52
C ALA A 303 -5.72 -2.02 -18.13
N THR A 304 -5.03 -3.07 -17.72
CA THR A 304 -5.62 -4.12 -16.88
C THR A 304 -5.56 -3.72 -15.41
N SER A 305 -6.11 -4.55 -14.52
CA SER A 305 -6.04 -4.34 -13.06
C SER A 305 -4.61 -4.24 -12.50
N ALA A 306 -3.59 -4.50 -13.30
CA ALA A 306 -2.19 -4.29 -12.94
C ALA A 306 -1.82 -2.80 -12.76
N PHE A 307 -2.60 -1.88 -13.33
CA PHE A 307 -2.46 -0.45 -13.15
C PHE A 307 -3.45 0.05 -12.09
N GLY A 308 -3.02 0.91 -11.20
CA GLY A 308 -3.89 1.54 -10.21
C GLY A 308 -3.71 1.08 -8.79
N MET A 309 -3.02 -0.03 -8.56
CA MET A 309 -2.56 -0.36 -7.23
C MET A 309 -1.28 0.43 -6.97
N GLY A 310 -1.41 1.57 -6.28
CA GLY A 310 -0.29 2.43 -5.91
C GLY A 310 -0.02 3.63 -6.83
N VAL A 311 -0.92 3.92 -7.74
CA VAL A 311 -0.84 5.15 -8.54
C VAL A 311 -1.54 6.31 -7.83
#